data_11e63b52eb6329e4559cc638cd8e91e1
#
_entry.id   11e63b52eb6329e4559cc638cd8e91e1
#
_cell.length_a   1.000
_cell.length_b   1.000
_cell.length_c   1.000
_cell.angle_alpha   90.00
_cell.angle_beta   90.00
_cell.angle_gamma   90.00
#
_symmetry.space_group_name_H-M   'P 1'
#
loop_
_entity.id
_entity.type
_entity.pdbx_description
1 polymer ?
#
loop_
_entity_poly.entity_id
_entity_poly.type
_entity_poly.pdbx_seq_one_letter_code
_entity_poly.pdbx_strand_id
1 'polypeptide(L)'
;MSSDLYWPEKLKGLISTVNFSDVLEIILVAIIIYKLYKMLEGTRAVTLVKGILVLFVVNFACNIMHLHLLSWLFEKFMTWSVIVMPIVFQPELRRTLERLGEGKFLFDDRILFEGRTTLDEEEALKVIKELVVAAMELSRTKTGALMVIEREMGLNDISDTGIKIDGLITSEFLLNVFIVNTPLHDGAAIIRGKRLISAGCLLPLTERRGLPKELGTRHRAAIGLSEQCDALVLIVSEETGTISIADNGKLTRRFDSETLTAALRPAFIKSQPKGVRGFFSKLKTVK
;
A
#
# COMPACT_ATOMS: atom_id res chain seq x y z
N MET A 1 18.98 -31.39 -40.81
CA MET A 1 19.24 -32.22 -39.65
C MET A 1 20.60 -31.75 -39.10
N SER A 2 20.65 -30.79 -38.18
CA SER A 2 21.76 -30.39 -37.32
C SER A 2 21.65 -28.87 -36.97
N SER A 3 20.60 -28.48 -36.25
CA SER A 3 20.43 -27.09 -35.74
C SER A 3 20.46 -26.99 -34.20
N ASP A 4 20.71 -28.08 -33.49
CA ASP A 4 20.50 -28.11 -32.04
C ASP A 4 21.76 -28.02 -31.17
N LEU A 5 22.94 -27.76 -31.79
CA LEU A 5 24.21 -27.78 -31.05
C LEU A 5 24.91 -26.39 -30.92
N TYR A 6 24.24 -25.28 -31.25
CA TYR A 6 24.90 -23.96 -31.31
C TYR A 6 24.72 -23.08 -30.07
N TRP A 7 23.80 -23.44 -29.15
CA TRP A 7 23.49 -22.60 -27.98
C TRP A 7 24.59 -22.57 -26.90
N PRO A 8 25.25 -23.70 -26.54
CA PRO A 8 26.26 -23.68 -25.50
C PRO A 8 27.55 -22.97 -25.90
N GLU A 9 27.95 -23.00 -27.19
CA GLU A 9 29.14 -22.27 -27.66
C GLU A 9 28.92 -20.76 -27.77
N LYS A 10 27.73 -20.32 -28.20
CA LYS A 10 27.36 -18.91 -28.17
C LYS A 10 27.31 -18.35 -26.76
N LEU A 11 26.80 -19.11 -25.79
CA LEU A 11 26.79 -18.73 -24.37
C LEU A 11 28.21 -18.66 -23.78
N LYS A 12 29.08 -19.61 -24.11
CA LYS A 12 30.50 -19.57 -23.69
C LYS A 12 31.26 -18.37 -24.31
N GLY A 13 30.97 -18.04 -25.56
CA GLY A 13 31.53 -16.85 -26.21
C GLY A 13 31.06 -15.54 -25.58
N LEU A 14 29.79 -15.45 -25.19
CA LEU A 14 29.22 -14.31 -24.46
C LEU A 14 29.84 -14.15 -23.07
N ILE A 15 30.06 -15.27 -22.33
CA ILE A 15 30.65 -15.22 -20.98
C ILE A 15 32.13 -14.84 -21.04
N SER A 16 32.86 -15.23 -22.07
CA SER A 16 34.30 -14.91 -22.24
C SER A 16 34.59 -13.48 -22.66
N THR A 17 33.57 -12.73 -23.11
CA THR A 17 33.68 -11.31 -23.50
C THR A 17 33.19 -10.35 -22.42
N VAL A 18 32.67 -10.85 -21.29
CA VAL A 18 32.20 -10.01 -20.17
C VAL A 18 33.38 -9.33 -19.49
N ASN A 19 33.51 -8.02 -19.73
CA ASN A 19 34.47 -7.18 -19.05
C ASN A 19 33.93 -6.71 -17.67
N PHE A 20 34.86 -6.29 -16.81
CA PHE A 20 34.47 -5.70 -15.51
C PHE A 20 33.49 -4.53 -15.68
N SER A 21 33.59 -3.77 -16.76
CA SER A 21 32.66 -2.68 -17.10
C SER A 21 31.24 -3.17 -17.31
N ASP A 22 31.04 -4.34 -17.94
CA ASP A 22 29.71 -4.89 -18.23
C ASP A 22 29.02 -5.33 -16.94
N VAL A 23 29.77 -5.91 -15.99
CA VAL A 23 29.27 -6.26 -14.68
C VAL A 23 28.84 -5.02 -13.89
N LEU A 24 29.66 -3.95 -13.94
CA LEU A 24 29.36 -2.68 -13.29
C LEU A 24 28.13 -2.01 -13.91
N GLU A 25 27.97 -2.06 -15.24
CA GLU A 25 26.81 -1.57 -15.96
C GLU A 25 25.52 -2.32 -15.54
N ILE A 26 25.56 -3.66 -15.48
CA ILE A 26 24.43 -4.48 -15.04
C ILE A 26 24.02 -4.13 -13.60
N ILE A 27 25.00 -3.98 -12.70
CA ILE A 27 24.74 -3.60 -11.30
C ILE A 27 24.12 -2.20 -11.24
N LEU A 28 24.64 -1.24 -11.98
CA LEU A 28 24.14 0.12 -11.99
C LEU A 28 22.71 0.20 -12.54
N VAL A 29 22.43 -0.50 -13.64
CA VAL A 29 21.09 -0.62 -14.21
C VAL A 29 20.15 -1.30 -13.23
N ALA A 30 20.59 -2.39 -12.58
CA ALA A 30 19.78 -3.08 -11.56
C ALA A 30 19.43 -2.17 -10.37
N ILE A 31 20.38 -1.35 -9.90
CA ILE A 31 20.15 -0.37 -8.83
C ILE A 31 19.14 0.70 -9.28
N ILE A 32 19.28 1.21 -10.51
CA ILE A 32 18.36 2.21 -11.06
C ILE A 32 16.94 1.63 -11.15
N ILE A 33 16.80 0.44 -11.72
CA ILE A 33 15.49 -0.25 -11.85
C ILE A 33 14.90 -0.52 -10.47
N TYR A 34 15.71 -1.00 -9.53
CA TYR A 34 15.27 -1.25 -8.16
C TYR A 34 14.77 0.02 -7.46
N LYS A 35 15.52 1.14 -7.59
CA LYS A 35 15.08 2.43 -7.03
C LYS A 35 13.80 2.94 -7.69
N LEU A 36 13.70 2.81 -9.01
CA LEU A 36 12.50 3.20 -9.75
C LEU A 36 11.29 2.39 -9.31
N TYR A 37 11.45 1.06 -9.19
CA TYR A 37 10.39 0.18 -8.67
C TYR A 37 9.95 0.59 -7.26
N LYS A 38 10.92 0.87 -6.38
CA LYS A 38 10.63 1.25 -5.00
C LYS A 38 9.95 2.62 -4.88
N MET A 39 10.22 3.55 -5.78
CA MET A 39 9.49 4.84 -5.87
C MET A 39 8.02 4.66 -6.27
N LEU A 40 7.74 3.68 -7.11
CA LEU A 40 6.38 3.36 -7.54
C LEU A 40 5.64 2.50 -6.49
N GLU A 41 6.37 1.80 -5.62
CA GLU A 41 5.79 0.98 -4.56
C GLU A 41 4.98 1.85 -3.61
N GLY A 42 3.74 1.44 -3.33
CA GLY A 42 2.83 2.22 -2.50
C GLY A 42 2.01 3.27 -3.25
N THR A 43 2.10 3.34 -4.59
CA THR A 43 1.25 4.20 -5.41
C THR A 43 0.23 3.38 -6.20
N ARG A 44 -0.86 4.03 -6.63
CA ARG A 44 -1.86 3.42 -7.55
C ARG A 44 -1.22 2.98 -8.88
N ALA A 45 -0.06 3.54 -9.22
CA ALA A 45 0.70 3.20 -10.42
C ALA A 45 1.09 1.72 -10.48
N VAL A 46 1.48 1.10 -9.36
CA VAL A 46 1.85 -0.32 -9.32
C VAL A 46 0.67 -1.22 -9.70
N THR A 47 -0.53 -0.90 -9.24
CA THR A 47 -1.74 -1.66 -9.58
C THR A 47 -2.05 -1.55 -11.08
N LEU A 48 -1.89 -0.36 -11.67
CA LEU A 48 -2.07 -0.15 -13.11
C LEU A 48 -1.01 -0.89 -13.94
N VAL A 49 0.27 -0.86 -13.52
CA VAL A 49 1.35 -1.61 -14.18
C VAL A 49 1.08 -3.11 -14.15
N LYS A 50 0.60 -3.67 -13.03
CA LYS A 50 0.16 -5.07 -12.96
C LYS A 50 -0.97 -5.37 -13.95
N GLY A 51 -1.96 -4.47 -14.07
CA GLY A 51 -3.04 -4.60 -15.05
C GLY A 51 -2.53 -4.64 -16.49
N ILE A 52 -1.60 -3.76 -16.85
CA ILE A 52 -0.98 -3.72 -18.18
C ILE A 52 -0.17 -5.00 -18.44
N LEU A 53 0.56 -5.50 -17.44
CA LEU A 53 1.30 -6.75 -17.56
C LEU A 53 0.35 -7.93 -17.88
N VAL A 54 -0.79 -8.00 -17.19
CA VAL A 54 -1.82 -9.02 -17.48
C VAL A 54 -2.31 -8.92 -18.92
N LEU A 55 -2.61 -7.70 -19.41
CA LEU A 55 -3.02 -7.49 -20.80
C LEU A 55 -1.94 -7.93 -21.79
N PHE A 56 -0.66 -7.67 -21.48
CA PHE A 56 0.46 -8.12 -22.31
C PHE A 56 0.55 -9.66 -22.37
N VAL A 57 0.40 -10.34 -21.23
CA VAL A 57 0.40 -11.81 -21.15
C VAL A 57 -0.79 -12.39 -21.94
N VAL A 58 -1.97 -11.79 -21.84
CA VAL A 58 -3.15 -12.21 -22.61
C VAL A 58 -2.93 -12.04 -24.10
N ASN A 59 -2.38 -10.89 -24.54
CA ASN A 59 -2.05 -10.68 -25.94
C ASN A 59 -1.03 -11.70 -26.46
N PHE A 60 0.00 -12.00 -25.68
CA PHE A 60 0.98 -13.04 -26.01
C PHE A 60 0.33 -14.43 -26.16
N ALA A 61 -0.58 -14.79 -25.24
CA ALA A 61 -1.33 -16.04 -25.32
C ALA A 61 -2.24 -16.11 -26.57
N CYS A 62 -2.92 -15.00 -26.91
CA CYS A 62 -3.75 -14.91 -28.11
C CYS A 62 -2.92 -15.11 -29.39
N ASN A 63 -1.69 -14.57 -29.44
CA ASN A 63 -0.79 -14.78 -30.58
C ASN A 63 -0.36 -16.25 -30.71
N ILE A 64 -0.04 -16.94 -29.62
CA ILE A 64 0.30 -18.37 -29.63
C ILE A 64 -0.90 -19.22 -30.11
N MET A 65 -2.11 -18.86 -29.69
CA MET A 65 -3.32 -19.57 -30.05
C MET A 65 -3.83 -19.19 -31.45
N HIS A 66 -3.13 -18.35 -32.21
CA HIS A 66 -3.52 -17.84 -33.54
C HIS A 66 -4.91 -17.19 -33.60
N LEU A 67 -5.31 -16.51 -32.52
CA LEU A 67 -6.60 -15.80 -32.43
C LEU A 67 -6.50 -14.42 -33.09
N HIS A 68 -6.53 -14.36 -34.41
CA HIS A 68 -6.22 -13.18 -35.22
C HIS A 68 -7.06 -11.95 -34.85
N LEU A 69 -8.37 -12.10 -34.63
CA LEU A 69 -9.26 -10.98 -34.31
C LEU A 69 -8.96 -10.37 -32.92
N LEU A 70 -8.75 -11.24 -31.93
CA LEU A 70 -8.38 -10.81 -30.57
C LEU A 70 -6.99 -10.18 -30.56
N SER A 71 -6.01 -10.79 -31.23
CA SER A 71 -4.65 -10.24 -31.32
C SER A 71 -4.67 -8.85 -31.96
N TRP A 72 -5.42 -8.67 -33.06
CA TRP A 72 -5.58 -7.36 -33.69
C TRP A 72 -6.20 -6.32 -32.74
N LEU A 73 -7.23 -6.69 -31.96
CA LEU A 73 -7.88 -5.82 -31.00
C LEU A 73 -6.89 -5.39 -29.88
N PHE A 74 -6.15 -6.36 -29.32
CA PHE A 74 -5.15 -6.09 -28.28
C PHE A 74 -3.97 -5.25 -28.80
N GLU A 75 -3.52 -5.48 -30.05
CA GLU A 75 -2.49 -4.67 -30.67
C GLU A 75 -2.90 -3.20 -30.79
N LYS A 76 -4.14 -2.93 -31.23
CA LYS A 76 -4.67 -1.57 -31.26
C LYS A 76 -4.76 -0.97 -29.86
N PHE A 77 -5.25 -1.73 -28.88
CA PHE A 77 -5.32 -1.28 -27.49
C PHE A 77 -3.92 -0.94 -26.94
N MET A 78 -2.91 -1.77 -27.21
CA MET A 78 -1.52 -1.50 -26.79
C MET A 78 -0.97 -0.25 -27.45
N THR A 79 -1.27 -0.02 -28.73
CA THR A 79 -0.85 1.18 -29.45
C THR A 79 -1.42 2.45 -28.80
N TRP A 80 -2.70 2.44 -28.46
CA TRP A 80 -3.37 3.56 -27.79
C TRP A 80 -2.89 3.75 -26.35
N SER A 81 -2.56 2.66 -25.64
CA SER A 81 -2.11 2.73 -24.25
C SER A 81 -0.79 3.50 -24.11
N VAL A 82 0.08 3.49 -25.13
CA VAL A 82 1.33 4.29 -25.15
C VAL A 82 1.03 5.79 -25.04
N ILE A 83 -0.07 6.26 -25.61
CA ILE A 83 -0.46 7.68 -25.56
C ILE A 83 -1.21 7.99 -24.23
N VAL A 84 -2.09 7.08 -23.81
CA VAL A 84 -2.94 7.29 -22.63
C VAL A 84 -2.13 7.17 -21.33
N MET A 85 -1.11 6.30 -21.31
CA MET A 85 -0.31 6.02 -20.13
C MET A 85 0.38 7.27 -19.54
N PRO A 86 1.12 8.10 -20.32
CA PRO A 86 1.70 9.33 -19.80
C PRO A 86 0.66 10.33 -19.24
N ILE A 87 -0.54 10.38 -19.82
CA ILE A 87 -1.60 11.26 -19.36
C ILE A 87 -2.13 10.81 -17.99
N VAL A 88 -2.37 9.50 -17.84
CA VAL A 88 -2.83 8.91 -16.57
C VAL A 88 -1.77 9.03 -15.46
N PHE A 89 -0.50 8.87 -15.81
CA PHE A 89 0.63 8.94 -14.87
C PHE A 89 1.24 10.36 -14.76
N GLN A 90 0.62 11.37 -15.34
CA GLN A 90 1.12 12.75 -15.27
C GLN A 90 1.44 13.22 -13.84
N PRO A 91 0.57 13.01 -12.81
CA PRO A 91 0.87 13.42 -11.45
C PRO A 91 2.06 12.67 -10.84
N GLU A 92 2.18 11.36 -11.11
CA GLU A 92 3.27 10.54 -10.61
C GLU A 92 4.61 10.91 -11.25
N LEU A 93 4.60 11.12 -12.58
CA LEU A 93 5.79 11.56 -13.32
C LEU A 93 6.26 12.93 -12.84
N ARG A 94 5.34 13.87 -12.63
CA ARG A 94 5.67 15.19 -12.12
C ARG A 94 6.32 15.11 -10.74
N ARG A 95 5.72 14.38 -9.78
CA ARG A 95 6.28 14.19 -8.43
C ARG A 95 7.65 13.50 -8.46
N THR A 96 7.82 12.53 -9.37
CA THR A 96 9.10 11.82 -9.54
C THR A 96 10.19 12.77 -10.01
N LEU A 97 9.87 13.62 -11.00
CA LEU A 97 10.80 14.63 -11.52
C LEU A 97 11.13 15.71 -10.48
N GLU A 98 10.15 16.15 -9.69
CA GLU A 98 10.35 17.09 -8.59
C GLU A 98 11.33 16.52 -7.55
N ARG A 99 11.13 15.26 -7.13
CA ARG A 99 12.05 14.56 -6.19
C ARG A 99 13.46 14.37 -6.76
N LEU A 100 13.58 14.09 -8.06
CA LEU A 100 14.87 14.02 -8.75
C LEU A 100 15.57 15.38 -8.76
N GLY A 101 14.82 16.47 -9.03
CA GLY A 101 15.34 17.84 -9.04
C GLY A 101 15.78 18.33 -7.65
N GLU A 102 15.15 17.85 -6.58
CA GLU A 102 15.54 18.15 -5.20
C GLU A 102 16.81 17.42 -4.73
N GLY A 103 17.38 16.55 -5.56
CA GLY A 103 18.59 15.78 -5.22
C GLY A 103 18.42 14.70 -4.15
N LYS A 104 17.20 14.49 -3.65
CA LYS A 104 16.88 13.50 -2.60
C LYS A 104 16.91 12.05 -3.09
N PHE A 105 16.97 11.85 -4.41
CA PHE A 105 16.90 10.53 -5.03
C PHE A 105 18.09 9.62 -4.69
N LEU A 106 19.29 10.20 -4.50
CA LEU A 106 20.52 9.42 -4.27
C LEU A 106 20.87 9.22 -2.79
N PHE A 107 20.36 10.08 -1.90
CA PHE A 107 20.81 10.15 -0.51
C PHE A 107 19.69 9.95 0.53
N ASP A 108 18.46 9.67 0.11
CA ASP A 108 17.40 9.37 1.07
C ASP A 108 17.47 7.91 1.49
N ASP A 109 18.21 7.65 2.58
CA ASP A 109 18.31 6.33 3.22
C ASP A 109 16.93 5.77 3.63
N ARG A 110 15.90 6.63 3.77
CA ARG A 110 14.53 6.22 4.05
C ARG A 110 13.94 5.38 2.91
N ILE A 111 14.33 5.64 1.65
CA ILE A 111 13.87 4.85 0.49
C ILE A 111 14.49 3.43 0.51
N LEU A 112 15.66 3.26 1.10
CA LEU A 112 16.35 1.96 1.17
C LEU A 112 15.88 1.10 2.34
N PHE A 113 15.37 1.70 3.43
CA PHE A 113 14.97 1.01 4.66
C PHE A 113 13.46 1.01 4.95
N GLU A 114 12.65 1.83 4.26
CA GLU A 114 11.18 1.77 4.31
C GLU A 114 10.58 0.67 3.41
N GLY A 115 11.26 -0.48 3.30
CA GLY A 115 10.56 -1.71 2.98
C GLY A 115 9.52 -1.91 4.08
N ARG A 116 8.24 -2.08 3.70
CA ARG A 116 7.12 -2.46 4.56
C ARG A 116 7.67 -3.25 5.72
N THR A 117 7.74 -2.63 6.87
CA THR A 117 8.04 -3.31 8.12
C THR A 117 6.86 -4.26 8.34
N THR A 118 7.00 -5.50 7.86
CA THR A 118 6.21 -6.58 8.44
C THR A 118 6.58 -6.54 9.90
N LEU A 119 5.69 -5.94 10.69
CA LEU A 119 5.85 -5.92 12.13
C LEU A 119 5.98 -7.38 12.58
N ASP A 120 6.92 -7.66 13.45
CA ASP A 120 6.92 -8.92 14.18
C ASP A 120 5.59 -9.03 14.92
N GLU A 121 5.07 -10.25 15.07
CA GLU A 121 3.75 -10.46 15.68
C GLU A 121 3.63 -9.76 17.05
N GLU A 122 4.73 -9.73 17.80
CA GLU A 122 4.80 -9.06 19.10
C GLU A 122 4.69 -7.53 18.98
N GLU A 123 5.38 -6.92 18.01
CA GLU A 123 5.28 -5.48 17.74
C GLU A 123 3.88 -5.09 17.24
N ALA A 124 3.30 -5.91 16.36
CA ALA A 124 1.94 -5.70 15.86
C ALA A 124 0.91 -5.74 17.00
N LEU A 125 1.02 -6.69 17.91
CA LEU A 125 0.14 -6.79 19.07
C LEU A 125 0.28 -5.58 20.02
N LYS A 126 1.49 -5.04 20.19
CA LYS A 126 1.70 -3.80 20.97
C LYS A 126 0.99 -2.63 20.33
N VAL A 127 1.14 -2.42 19.01
CA VAL A 127 0.46 -1.34 18.28
C VAL A 127 -1.06 -1.48 18.36
N ILE A 128 -1.58 -2.68 18.15
CA ILE A 128 -3.03 -2.94 18.27
C ILE A 128 -3.53 -2.59 19.67
N LYS A 129 -2.79 -2.96 20.71
CA LYS A 129 -3.15 -2.64 22.10
C LYS A 129 -3.21 -1.13 22.31
N GLU A 130 -2.24 -0.37 21.84
CA GLU A 130 -2.24 1.10 21.93
C GLU A 130 -3.41 1.74 21.20
N LEU A 131 -3.75 1.25 20.01
CA LEU A 131 -4.91 1.71 19.25
C LEU A 131 -6.22 1.41 19.94
N VAL A 132 -6.36 0.22 20.52
CA VAL A 132 -7.57 -0.18 21.25
C VAL A 132 -7.73 0.67 22.52
N VAL A 133 -6.67 0.86 23.30
CA VAL A 133 -6.71 1.70 24.51
C VAL A 133 -7.11 3.13 24.14
N ALA A 134 -6.49 3.72 23.13
CA ALA A 134 -6.83 5.06 22.66
C ALA A 134 -8.30 5.15 22.20
N ALA A 135 -8.76 4.20 21.39
CA ALA A 135 -10.14 4.19 20.87
C ALA A 135 -11.18 4.05 21.99
N MET A 136 -10.91 3.20 23.00
CA MET A 136 -11.80 3.02 24.14
C MET A 136 -11.87 4.28 25.01
N GLU A 137 -10.75 4.98 25.24
CA GLU A 137 -10.73 6.22 26.01
C GLU A 137 -11.43 7.36 25.25
N LEU A 138 -11.16 7.52 23.93
CA LEU A 138 -11.86 8.47 23.07
C LEU A 138 -13.38 8.19 23.01
N SER A 139 -13.77 6.91 23.01
CA SER A 139 -15.18 6.49 23.11
C SER A 139 -15.80 6.91 24.43
N ARG A 140 -15.10 6.70 25.54
CA ARG A 140 -15.55 7.07 26.90
C ARG A 140 -15.76 8.58 27.04
N THR A 141 -14.87 9.37 26.48
CA THR A 141 -14.90 10.85 26.51
C THR A 141 -15.76 11.44 25.38
N LYS A 142 -16.30 10.61 24.49
CA LYS A 142 -17.02 11.01 23.28
C LYS A 142 -16.22 11.99 22.43
N THR A 143 -14.93 11.76 22.33
CA THR A 143 -14.03 12.53 21.46
C THR A 143 -13.99 11.91 20.09
N GLY A 144 -14.33 12.69 19.06
CA GLY A 144 -14.33 12.24 17.68
C GLY A 144 -12.92 11.93 17.17
N ALA A 145 -12.73 10.75 16.57
CA ALA A 145 -11.45 10.35 16.02
C ALA A 145 -11.60 9.61 14.69
N LEU A 146 -10.62 9.78 13.83
CA LEU A 146 -10.55 9.15 12.51
C LEU A 146 -9.10 8.68 12.27
N MET A 147 -8.87 7.36 12.42
CA MET A 147 -7.56 6.73 12.31
C MET A 147 -7.54 5.81 11.09
N VAL A 148 -6.62 6.04 10.19
CA VAL A 148 -6.46 5.27 8.95
C VAL A 148 -5.25 4.38 9.06
N ILE A 149 -5.45 3.07 9.03
CA ILE A 149 -4.40 2.07 9.04
C ILE A 149 -4.07 1.71 7.59
N GLU A 150 -2.89 2.11 7.14
CA GLU A 150 -2.37 1.79 5.81
C GLU A 150 -2.07 0.30 5.69
N ARG A 151 -2.52 -0.32 4.60
CA ARG A 151 -2.25 -1.73 4.28
C ARG A 151 -1.30 -1.84 3.08
N GLU A 152 -1.75 -2.45 1.98
CA GLU A 152 -0.91 -2.67 0.78
C GLU A 152 -0.82 -1.44 -0.11
N MET A 153 -1.88 -0.68 -0.21
CA MET A 153 -1.91 0.56 -0.99
C MET A 153 -1.38 1.72 -0.14
N GLY A 154 -0.31 2.36 -0.61
CA GLY A 154 0.27 3.53 0.06
C GLY A 154 -0.66 4.73 0.03
N LEU A 155 -0.67 5.50 1.12
CA LEU A 155 -1.53 6.67 1.31
C LEU A 155 -0.74 7.99 1.31
N ASN A 156 0.37 8.05 0.58
CA ASN A 156 1.23 9.25 0.56
C ASN A 156 0.46 10.49 0.10
N ASP A 157 -0.42 10.37 -0.90
CA ASP A 157 -1.23 11.47 -1.41
C ASP A 157 -2.16 12.08 -0.35
N ILE A 158 -2.69 11.22 0.52
CA ILE A 158 -3.55 11.65 1.63
C ILE A 158 -2.70 12.19 2.77
N SER A 159 -1.61 11.52 3.10
CA SER A 159 -0.66 11.93 4.14
C SER A 159 -0.07 13.33 3.87
N ASP A 160 0.16 13.68 2.59
CA ASP A 160 0.70 14.98 2.19
C ASP A 160 -0.31 16.14 2.33
N THR A 161 -1.61 15.84 2.53
CA THR A 161 -2.63 16.86 2.82
C THR A 161 -2.64 17.31 4.28
N GLY A 162 -2.03 16.53 5.18
CA GLY A 162 -1.99 16.79 6.61
C GLY A 162 -0.63 17.28 7.11
N ILE A 163 -0.52 17.36 8.43
CA ILE A 163 0.72 17.75 9.13
C ILE A 163 1.56 16.50 9.35
N LYS A 164 2.80 16.50 8.84
CA LYS A 164 3.75 15.39 9.03
C LYS A 164 4.23 15.32 10.46
N ILE A 165 4.21 14.14 11.05
CA ILE A 165 4.52 13.89 12.45
C ILE A 165 5.66 12.88 12.59
N ASP A 166 5.54 11.71 11.94
CA ASP A 166 6.47 10.57 11.97
C ASP A 166 6.85 10.14 13.42
N GLY A 167 5.84 9.94 14.27
CA GLY A 167 5.99 9.55 15.66
C GLY A 167 5.65 8.07 15.92
N LEU A 168 6.21 7.47 16.98
CA LEU A 168 5.78 6.14 17.44
C LEU A 168 4.36 6.22 18.02
N ILE A 169 3.58 5.17 17.75
CA ILE A 169 2.21 5.08 18.27
C ILE A 169 2.24 4.70 19.74
N THR A 170 1.63 5.57 20.57
CA THR A 170 1.21 5.28 21.94
C THR A 170 -0.22 5.78 22.11
N SER A 171 -0.94 5.20 23.05
CA SER A 171 -2.31 5.61 23.38
C SER A 171 -2.37 7.08 23.78
N GLU A 172 -1.45 7.54 24.60
CA GLU A 172 -1.36 8.94 25.07
C GLU A 172 -1.12 9.91 23.92
N PHE A 173 -0.27 9.52 22.96
CA PHE A 173 0.00 10.35 21.79
C PHE A 173 -1.24 10.46 20.90
N LEU A 174 -1.95 9.37 20.64
CA LEU A 174 -3.20 9.37 19.88
C LEU A 174 -4.28 10.21 20.57
N LEU A 175 -4.40 10.11 21.90
CA LEU A 175 -5.32 10.95 22.66
C LEU A 175 -4.99 12.45 22.46
N ASN A 176 -3.72 12.82 22.50
CA ASN A 176 -3.29 14.22 22.28
C ASN A 176 -3.58 14.69 20.84
N VAL A 177 -3.45 13.82 19.83
CA VAL A 177 -3.75 14.18 18.43
C VAL A 177 -5.22 14.57 18.28
N PHE A 178 -6.13 13.90 18.97
CA PHE A 178 -7.58 14.14 18.86
C PHE A 178 -8.16 15.11 19.90
N ILE A 179 -7.32 15.82 20.65
CA ILE A 179 -7.80 16.91 21.53
C ILE A 179 -8.52 17.96 20.68
N VAL A 180 -9.78 18.23 21.05
CA VAL A 180 -10.64 19.19 20.36
C VAL A 180 -10.01 20.59 20.39
N ASN A 181 -10.19 21.35 19.31
CA ASN A 181 -9.61 22.70 19.12
C ASN A 181 -8.08 22.76 18.98
N THR A 182 -7.43 21.65 18.62
CA THR A 182 -6.02 21.63 18.23
C THR A 182 -5.88 21.48 16.70
N PRO A 183 -4.75 21.88 16.08
CA PRO A 183 -4.59 21.76 14.62
C PRO A 183 -4.61 20.32 14.09
N LEU A 184 -4.35 19.32 14.93
CA LEU A 184 -4.20 17.92 14.52
C LEU A 184 -5.50 17.13 14.53
N HIS A 185 -6.54 17.58 15.26
CA HIS A 185 -7.77 16.82 15.48
C HIS A 185 -8.76 16.86 14.31
N ASP A 186 -8.66 17.90 13.47
CA ASP A 186 -9.58 18.10 12.34
C ASP A 186 -9.06 17.37 11.10
N GLY A 187 -9.50 16.15 10.92
CA GLY A 187 -9.10 15.27 9.84
C GLY A 187 -8.71 13.88 10.32
N ALA A 188 -7.99 13.17 9.47
CA ALA A 188 -7.56 11.79 9.74
C ALA A 188 -6.11 11.72 10.20
N ALA A 189 -5.83 10.76 11.09
CA ALA A 189 -4.50 10.35 11.48
C ALA A 189 -4.08 9.13 10.63
N ILE A 190 -2.97 9.23 9.88
CA ILE A 190 -2.48 8.16 9.00
C ILE A 190 -1.43 7.34 9.74
N ILE A 191 -1.69 6.04 9.84
CA ILE A 191 -0.87 5.06 10.55
C ILE A 191 -0.24 4.11 9.55
N ARG A 192 1.09 3.99 9.61
CA ARG A 192 1.87 3.05 8.81
C ARG A 192 2.75 2.21 9.74
N GLY A 193 2.47 0.91 9.80
CA GLY A 193 3.15 0.01 10.71
C GLY A 193 3.03 0.49 12.17
N LYS A 194 4.15 0.79 12.82
CA LYS A 194 4.19 1.28 14.21
C LYS A 194 4.27 2.79 14.38
N ARG A 195 4.07 3.54 13.29
CA ARG A 195 4.23 5.00 13.30
C ARG A 195 2.97 5.73 12.86
N LEU A 196 2.71 6.84 13.53
CA LEU A 196 1.79 7.87 13.08
C LEU A 196 2.55 8.78 12.11
N ILE A 197 2.20 8.72 10.83
CA ILE A 197 2.91 9.44 9.76
C ILE A 197 2.47 10.90 9.69
N SER A 198 1.16 11.14 9.74
CA SER A 198 0.57 12.47 9.65
C SER A 198 -0.78 12.52 10.35
N ALA A 199 -1.24 13.72 10.70
CA ALA A 199 -2.58 13.96 11.24
C ALA A 199 -3.19 15.22 10.60
N GLY A 200 -4.51 15.42 10.81
CA GLY A 200 -5.24 16.48 10.12
C GLY A 200 -5.38 16.25 8.62
N CYS A 201 -5.33 14.99 8.16
CA CYS A 201 -5.38 14.66 6.75
C CYS A 201 -6.82 14.71 6.21
N LEU A 202 -6.96 15.21 4.98
CA LEU A 202 -8.25 15.27 4.28
C LEU A 202 -8.53 13.95 3.57
N LEU A 203 -9.72 13.38 3.83
CA LEU A 203 -10.19 12.17 3.17
C LEU A 203 -11.30 12.46 2.17
N PRO A 204 -11.41 11.66 1.09
CA PRO A 204 -12.54 11.75 0.18
C PRO A 204 -13.83 11.32 0.88
N LEU A 205 -14.91 12.06 0.65
CA LEU A 205 -16.24 11.69 1.15
C LEU A 205 -16.90 10.69 0.21
N THR A 206 -17.66 9.74 0.77
CA THR A 206 -18.46 8.83 -0.08
C THR A 206 -19.61 9.58 -0.75
N GLU A 207 -19.86 9.23 -2.02
CA GLU A 207 -20.99 9.74 -2.79
C GLU A 207 -22.26 8.86 -2.65
N ARG A 208 -22.21 7.80 -1.83
CA ARG A 208 -23.33 6.91 -1.63
C ARG A 208 -24.55 7.65 -1.09
N ARG A 209 -25.66 7.52 -1.83
CA ARG A 209 -26.97 8.01 -1.41
C ARG A 209 -27.62 6.99 -0.47
N GLY A 210 -28.38 7.47 0.52
CA GLY A 210 -29.14 6.60 1.44
C GLY A 210 -28.39 6.12 2.70
N LEU A 211 -27.21 6.68 2.99
CA LEU A 211 -26.57 6.44 4.28
C LEU A 211 -27.41 7.01 5.43
N PRO A 212 -27.47 6.32 6.60
CA PRO A 212 -28.17 6.81 7.77
C PRO A 212 -27.76 8.25 8.12
N LYS A 213 -28.73 9.09 8.46
CA LYS A 213 -28.47 10.51 8.82
C LYS A 213 -27.60 10.68 10.06
N GLU A 214 -27.56 9.66 10.91
CA GLU A 214 -26.73 9.59 12.11
C GLU A 214 -25.20 9.47 11.81
N LEU A 215 -24.83 9.23 10.56
CA LEU A 215 -23.43 9.15 10.15
C LEU A 215 -22.89 10.54 9.84
N GLY A 216 -22.09 11.09 10.75
CA GLY A 216 -21.40 12.36 10.58
C GLY A 216 -20.32 12.32 9.47
N THR A 217 -19.66 13.46 9.30
CA THR A 217 -18.62 13.66 8.25
C THR A 217 -17.48 12.67 8.37
N ARG A 218 -17.01 12.32 9.59
CA ARG A 218 -15.94 11.32 9.80
C ARG A 218 -16.31 9.94 9.31
N HIS A 219 -17.56 9.52 9.51
CA HIS A 219 -18.03 8.22 9.00
C HIS A 219 -18.10 8.21 7.47
N ARG A 220 -18.57 9.30 6.85
CA ARG A 220 -18.64 9.43 5.40
C ARG A 220 -17.25 9.47 4.77
N ALA A 221 -16.29 10.12 5.43
CA ALA A 221 -14.90 10.15 5.02
C ALA A 221 -14.26 8.76 5.11
N ALA A 222 -14.51 8.04 6.20
CA ALA A 222 -14.03 6.68 6.38
C ALA A 222 -14.54 5.72 5.31
N ILE A 223 -15.84 5.77 5.00
CA ILE A 223 -16.43 4.95 3.93
C ILE A 223 -15.81 5.36 2.60
N GLY A 224 -15.75 6.66 2.28
CA GLY A 224 -15.24 7.16 1.00
C GLY A 224 -13.78 6.76 0.74
N LEU A 225 -12.93 6.79 1.76
CA LEU A 225 -11.57 6.30 1.62
C LEU A 225 -11.53 4.79 1.42
N SER A 226 -12.26 4.02 2.23
CA SER A 226 -12.27 2.55 2.14
C SER A 226 -12.93 2.00 0.86
N GLU A 227 -13.63 2.83 0.08
CA GLU A 227 -14.11 2.51 -1.27
C GLU A 227 -13.00 2.62 -2.33
N GLN A 228 -11.98 3.45 -2.07
CA GLN A 228 -10.93 3.77 -3.04
C GLN A 228 -9.63 3.02 -2.81
N CYS A 229 -9.42 2.46 -1.61
CA CYS A 229 -8.20 1.75 -1.24
C CYS A 229 -8.49 0.63 -0.22
N ASP A 230 -7.48 -0.19 0.04
CA ASP A 230 -7.54 -1.31 0.98
C ASP A 230 -7.28 -0.92 2.45
N ALA A 231 -7.21 0.37 2.76
CA ALA A 231 -6.97 0.85 4.11
C ALA A 231 -8.13 0.48 5.05
N LEU A 232 -7.78 0.16 6.29
CA LEU A 232 -8.75 -0.02 7.36
C LEU A 232 -8.93 1.30 8.10
N VAL A 233 -10.16 1.77 8.25
CA VAL A 233 -10.43 3.06 8.89
C VAL A 233 -11.20 2.84 10.19
N LEU A 234 -10.59 3.24 11.30
CA LEU A 234 -11.17 3.21 12.64
C LEU A 234 -11.77 4.58 12.98
N ILE A 235 -13.02 4.60 13.40
CA ILE A 235 -13.79 5.82 13.69
C ILE A 235 -14.32 5.76 15.12
N VAL A 236 -14.21 6.86 15.84
CA VAL A 236 -14.93 7.10 17.10
C VAL A 236 -15.89 8.27 16.87
N SER A 237 -17.17 8.04 17.19
CA SER A 237 -18.21 9.05 17.04
C SER A 237 -18.15 10.08 18.18
N GLU A 238 -18.11 11.35 17.85
CA GLU A 238 -18.17 12.43 18.84
C GLU A 238 -19.55 12.59 19.50
N GLU A 239 -20.62 12.14 18.82
CA GLU A 239 -21.98 12.26 19.36
C GLU A 239 -22.29 11.11 20.31
N THR A 240 -21.97 9.88 19.90
CA THR A 240 -22.40 8.66 20.60
C THR A 240 -21.28 7.93 21.34
N GLY A 241 -20.02 8.23 21.03
CA GLY A 241 -18.86 7.44 21.46
C GLY A 241 -18.72 6.09 20.75
N THR A 242 -19.61 5.77 19.81
CA THR A 242 -19.61 4.45 19.14
C THR A 242 -18.33 4.27 18.32
N ILE A 243 -17.64 3.16 18.56
CA ILE A 243 -16.48 2.75 17.77
C ILE A 243 -16.97 1.99 16.54
N SER A 244 -16.44 2.35 15.37
CA SER A 244 -16.79 1.77 14.08
C SER A 244 -15.55 1.53 13.24
N ILE A 245 -15.61 0.57 12.31
CA ILE A 245 -14.57 0.31 11.31
C ILE A 245 -15.20 0.36 9.93
N ALA A 246 -14.54 1.09 9.01
CA ALA A 246 -14.82 1.02 7.59
C ALA A 246 -13.72 0.20 6.90
N ASP A 247 -14.13 -0.80 6.12
CA ASP A 247 -13.27 -1.69 5.34
C ASP A 247 -13.96 -2.04 4.02
N ASN A 248 -13.30 -1.83 2.88
CA ASN A 248 -13.84 -2.09 1.53
C ASN A 248 -15.24 -1.47 1.31
N GLY A 249 -15.46 -0.23 1.74
CA GLY A 249 -16.72 0.50 1.62
C GLY A 249 -17.83 0.00 2.53
N LYS A 250 -17.56 -0.92 3.46
CA LYS A 250 -18.53 -1.45 4.43
C LYS A 250 -18.22 -0.90 5.82
N LEU A 251 -19.24 -0.33 6.48
CA LEU A 251 -19.14 0.16 7.85
C LEU A 251 -19.68 -0.86 8.83
N THR A 252 -18.85 -1.30 9.78
CA THR A 252 -19.27 -2.13 10.94
C THR A 252 -19.19 -1.28 12.19
N ARG A 253 -20.21 -1.35 13.05
CA ARG A 253 -20.36 -0.47 14.21
C ARG A 253 -20.41 -1.26 15.52
N ARG A 254 -20.20 -0.57 16.65
CA ARG A 254 -20.34 -1.08 18.02
C ARG A 254 -19.29 -2.12 18.39
N PHE A 255 -18.02 -1.76 18.17
CA PHE A 255 -16.91 -2.56 18.64
C PHE A 255 -16.67 -2.34 20.14
N ASP A 256 -16.42 -3.43 20.84
CA ASP A 256 -15.80 -3.46 22.16
C ASP A 256 -14.30 -3.74 22.05
N SER A 257 -13.58 -3.80 23.18
CA SER A 257 -12.13 -4.01 23.19
C SER A 257 -11.70 -5.32 22.54
N GLU A 258 -12.45 -6.41 22.73
CA GLU A 258 -12.09 -7.74 22.19
C GLU A 258 -12.36 -7.81 20.69
N THR A 259 -13.54 -7.41 20.26
CA THR A 259 -13.93 -7.40 18.85
C THR A 259 -13.10 -6.42 18.03
N LEU A 260 -12.74 -5.26 18.62
CA LEU A 260 -11.86 -4.29 17.98
C LEU A 260 -10.44 -4.88 17.78
N THR A 261 -9.89 -5.52 18.82
CA THR A 261 -8.60 -6.22 18.74
C THR A 261 -8.59 -7.27 17.61
N ALA A 262 -9.66 -8.08 17.55
CA ALA A 262 -9.80 -9.10 16.52
C ALA A 262 -9.91 -8.50 15.10
N ALA A 263 -10.63 -7.37 14.95
CA ALA A 263 -10.82 -6.68 13.69
C ALA A 263 -9.55 -5.96 13.18
N LEU A 264 -8.71 -5.45 14.09
CA LEU A 264 -7.45 -4.80 13.75
C LEU A 264 -6.34 -5.79 13.38
N ARG A 265 -6.37 -7.01 13.95
CA ARG A 265 -5.31 -8.01 13.77
C ARG A 265 -4.95 -8.31 12.30
N PRO A 266 -5.90 -8.50 11.37
CA PRO A 266 -5.57 -8.74 9.95
C PRO A 266 -4.89 -7.57 9.23
N ALA A 267 -5.01 -6.35 9.76
CA ALA A 267 -4.37 -5.19 9.16
C ALA A 267 -2.87 -5.11 9.47
N PHE A 268 -2.44 -5.66 10.61
CA PHE A 268 -1.05 -5.62 11.06
C PHE A 268 -0.33 -6.97 10.93
N ILE A 269 -1.05 -8.08 11.02
CA ILE A 269 -0.49 -9.44 10.99
C ILE A 269 -0.99 -10.15 9.75
N LYS A 270 -0.10 -10.37 8.76
CA LYS A 270 -0.43 -11.22 7.62
C LYS A 270 -0.58 -12.66 8.10
N SER A 271 -1.74 -13.25 7.91
CA SER A 271 -1.91 -14.70 8.05
C SER A 271 -1.02 -15.37 7.02
N GLN A 272 0.07 -16.02 7.46
CA GLN A 272 0.86 -16.84 6.56
C GLN A 272 -0.06 -17.93 5.96
N PRO A 273 -0.06 -18.13 4.64
CA PRO A 273 -0.79 -19.24 4.05
C PRO A 273 -0.26 -20.53 4.68
N LYS A 274 -1.15 -21.32 5.28
CA LYS A 274 -0.86 -22.58 6.00
C LYS A 274 -0.21 -23.69 5.15
N GLY A 275 0.34 -23.36 3.97
CA GLY A 275 0.80 -24.33 2.96
C GLY A 275 2.30 -24.66 2.95
N VAL A 276 3.19 -23.83 3.49
CA VAL A 276 4.64 -24.03 3.20
C VAL A 276 5.42 -24.62 4.38
N ARG A 277 5.00 -24.42 5.62
CA ARG A 277 5.68 -25.01 6.79
C ARG A 277 5.45 -26.53 6.95
N GLY A 278 4.36 -27.07 6.41
CA GLY A 278 4.06 -28.51 6.46
C GLY A 278 4.94 -29.36 5.50
N PHE A 279 5.49 -28.73 4.44
CA PHE A 279 6.32 -29.46 3.47
C PHE A 279 7.77 -29.63 3.92
N PHE A 280 8.33 -28.62 4.58
CA PHE A 280 9.73 -28.69 5.06
C PHE A 280 9.91 -29.45 6.38
N SER A 281 8.87 -29.59 7.23
CA SER A 281 8.96 -30.41 8.44
C SER A 281 8.97 -31.90 8.14
N LYS A 282 8.31 -32.35 7.05
CA LYS A 282 8.32 -33.77 6.63
C LYS A 282 9.63 -34.23 5.99
N LEU A 283 10.46 -33.31 5.51
CA LEU A 283 11.77 -33.62 4.93
C LEU A 283 12.89 -33.78 5.98
N LYS A 284 12.65 -33.37 7.23
CA LYS A 284 13.65 -33.52 8.32
C LYS A 284 13.49 -34.77 9.16
N THR A 285 12.50 -35.61 8.92
CA THR A 285 12.22 -36.82 9.71
C THR A 285 12.55 -38.12 8.96
N VAL A 286 13.27 -38.01 7.82
CA VAL A 286 13.82 -39.19 7.13
C VAL A 286 15.35 -39.07 7.18
N LYS A 287 15.90 -39.41 8.30
CA LYS A 287 17.28 -39.91 8.47
C LYS A 287 17.33 -40.79 9.68
#